data_94a39c2c52503b8149b929dcffd8d260
#
_entry.id   94a39c2c52503b8149b929dcffd8d260
#
_cell.length_a   1.000
_cell.length_b   1.000
_cell.length_c   1.000
_cell.angle_alpha   90.00
_cell.angle_beta   90.00
_cell.angle_gamma   90.00
#
_symmetry.space_group_name_H-M   'P 1'
#
loop_
_entity.id
_entity.type
_entity.pdbx_description
1 polymer ?
#
loop_
_entity_poly.entity_id
_entity_poly.type
_entity_poly.pdbx_seq_one_letter_code
_entity_poly.pdbx_strand_id
1 'polypeptide(L)'
;MSTTRYEAATLYDSSRRKTGHPTRYLVLDLDTGSAGACSCDKDGRASLTATWALPEKINLWTAWVECIQALLGENYPFDVASELKRQLPESNRALHNYLTSDRLLDSTALTFGERSLTCSQVEASFETVGATLDTLLQQGEALVPERARETMGIFPLGQAAHCFLVEHAICTHFSADPFLPDDRFVLDGFTQDSAQVIAQGMALAAANVVIGHTVTLVLTQAPDGKTAEIPLLTKGAPPTQVTPEAYVGPIYIANGQPIVLKVDDAPRTVKLPYAMAPMDSDLIDLAAGGDGSGVTLSIRCSRMPTRVFAVQLT
;
A
#
# COMPACT_ATOMS: atom_id res chain seq x y z
N MET A 1 -9.37 3.52 6.89
CA MET A 1 -7.90 3.50 7.19
C MET A 1 -7.15 3.62 5.87
N SER A 2 -6.07 4.41 5.81
CA SER A 2 -5.25 4.52 4.61
C SER A 2 -4.26 3.35 4.57
N THR A 3 -4.24 2.59 3.49
CA THR A 3 -3.28 1.49 3.28
C THR A 3 -1.88 2.07 3.14
N THR A 4 -0.93 1.57 3.91
CA THR A 4 0.47 1.97 3.84
C THR A 4 1.18 1.31 2.65
N ARG A 5 2.35 1.84 2.26
CA ARG A 5 3.21 1.22 1.23
C ARG A 5 3.61 -0.22 1.60
N TYR A 6 3.85 -0.48 2.87
CA TYR A 6 4.23 -1.80 3.39
C TYR A 6 3.09 -2.81 3.26
N GLU A 7 1.88 -2.41 3.64
CA GLU A 7 0.68 -3.25 3.48
C GLU A 7 0.38 -3.50 2.01
N ALA A 8 0.52 -2.48 1.15
CA ALA A 8 0.33 -2.63 -0.29
C ALA A 8 1.31 -3.64 -0.90
N ALA A 9 2.60 -3.57 -0.58
CA ALA A 9 3.59 -4.54 -1.04
C ALA A 9 3.28 -5.96 -0.56
N THR A 10 2.88 -6.12 0.70
CA THR A 10 2.47 -7.40 1.28
C THR A 10 1.25 -7.99 0.55
N LEU A 11 0.23 -7.17 0.29
CA LEU A 11 -0.97 -7.58 -0.45
C LEU A 11 -0.66 -7.98 -1.88
N TYR A 12 0.23 -7.24 -2.54
CA TYR A 12 0.68 -7.57 -3.89
C TYR A 12 1.27 -8.98 -3.95
N ASP A 13 2.25 -9.31 -3.09
CA ASP A 13 2.87 -10.65 -3.10
C ASP A 13 1.89 -11.74 -2.67
N SER A 14 1.15 -11.54 -1.57
CA SER A 14 0.21 -12.55 -1.06
C SER A 14 -0.86 -12.93 -2.08
N SER A 15 -1.32 -11.97 -2.89
CA SER A 15 -2.31 -12.22 -3.95
C SER A 15 -1.78 -13.04 -5.14
N ARG A 16 -0.47 -13.02 -5.37
CA ARG A 16 0.19 -13.70 -6.49
C ARG A 16 0.63 -15.12 -6.14
N ARG A 17 0.86 -15.40 -4.87
CA ARG A 17 1.22 -16.74 -4.42
C ARG A 17 -0.02 -17.64 -4.40
N LYS A 18 -0.01 -18.67 -5.23
CA LYS A 18 -1.13 -19.64 -5.32
C LYS A 18 -1.31 -20.48 -4.07
N THR A 19 -0.23 -20.72 -3.32
CA THR A 19 -0.23 -21.51 -2.09
C THR A 19 0.90 -21.01 -1.18
N GLY A 20 0.63 -20.91 0.12
CA GLY A 20 1.68 -20.79 1.13
C GLY A 20 2.38 -19.43 1.17
N HIS A 21 1.64 -18.31 1.11
CA HIS A 21 2.24 -17.00 1.36
C HIS A 21 2.76 -16.92 2.81
N PRO A 22 3.86 -16.17 3.05
CA PRO A 22 4.35 -15.92 4.40
C PRO A 22 3.27 -15.25 5.28
N THR A 23 3.21 -15.64 6.55
CA THR A 23 2.31 -14.98 7.52
C THR A 23 2.88 -13.67 8.06
N ARG A 24 4.16 -13.42 7.80
CA ARG A 24 4.87 -12.21 8.18
C ARG A 24 5.72 -11.74 7.01
N TYR A 25 5.82 -10.42 6.87
CA TYR A 25 6.66 -9.78 5.87
C TYR A 25 7.52 -8.71 6.52
N LEU A 26 8.75 -8.62 6.06
CA LEU A 26 9.62 -7.48 6.24
C LEU A 26 9.69 -6.75 4.89
N VAL A 27 9.15 -5.56 4.82
CA VAL A 27 9.22 -4.70 3.64
C VAL A 27 10.28 -3.63 3.89
N LEU A 28 11.28 -3.57 3.01
CA LEU A 28 12.39 -2.63 3.06
C LEU A 28 12.16 -1.55 2.02
N ASP A 29 11.87 -0.32 2.43
CA ASP A 29 11.69 0.81 1.53
C ASP A 29 13.02 1.57 1.37
N LEU A 30 13.75 1.24 0.32
CA LEU A 30 15.08 1.78 0.02
C LEU A 30 15.02 3.21 -0.53
N ASP A 31 13.85 3.68 -0.98
CA ASP A 31 13.66 5.06 -1.43
C ASP A 31 13.52 6.04 -0.25
N THR A 32 13.16 5.55 0.92
CA THR A 32 12.95 6.36 2.12
C THR A 32 13.85 5.98 3.28
N GLY A 33 14.65 4.92 3.13
CA GLY A 33 15.49 4.38 4.21
C GLY A 33 14.67 3.90 5.40
N SER A 34 13.62 3.14 5.14
CA SER A 34 12.70 2.68 6.20
C SER A 34 12.29 1.22 6.00
N ALA A 35 11.86 0.59 7.10
CA ALA A 35 11.39 -0.78 7.12
C ALA A 35 10.02 -0.88 7.80
N GLY A 36 9.18 -1.80 7.32
CA GLY A 36 7.89 -2.12 7.91
C GLY A 36 7.70 -3.62 8.07
N ALA A 37 7.32 -4.05 9.26
CA ALA A 37 6.88 -5.42 9.50
C ALA A 37 5.37 -5.52 9.33
N CYS A 38 4.91 -6.41 8.47
CA CYS A 38 3.50 -6.68 8.22
C CYS A 38 3.13 -8.10 8.62
N SER A 39 1.90 -8.29 9.12
CA SER A 39 1.28 -9.60 9.21
C SER A 39 0.34 -9.81 8.02
N CYS A 40 0.29 -11.03 7.50
CA CYS A 40 -0.66 -11.43 6.49
C CYS A 40 -1.49 -12.60 7.03
N ASP A 41 -2.82 -12.46 7.02
CA ASP A 41 -3.69 -13.53 7.45
C ASP A 41 -3.93 -14.56 6.33
N LYS A 42 -4.63 -15.65 6.65
CA LYS A 42 -4.95 -16.71 5.68
C LYS A 42 -5.86 -16.26 4.54
N ASP A 43 -6.55 -15.13 4.71
CA ASP A 43 -7.43 -14.54 3.71
C ASP A 43 -6.67 -13.50 2.85
N GLY A 44 -5.35 -13.39 3.06
CA GLY A 44 -4.47 -12.48 2.31
C GLY A 44 -4.56 -11.02 2.76
N ARG A 45 -5.15 -10.72 3.93
CA ARG A 45 -5.23 -9.35 4.45
C ARG A 45 -3.93 -8.98 5.14
N ALA A 46 -3.35 -7.85 4.73
CA ALA A 46 -2.15 -7.32 5.33
C ALA A 46 -2.47 -6.31 6.43
N SER A 47 -1.65 -6.32 7.49
CA SER A 47 -1.72 -5.34 8.57
C SER A 47 -0.32 -4.97 9.01
N LEU A 48 -0.01 -3.68 9.03
CA LEU A 48 1.25 -3.15 9.53
C LEU A 48 1.35 -3.36 11.05
N THR A 49 2.42 -3.99 11.50
CA THR A 49 2.63 -4.29 12.93
C THR A 49 3.68 -3.41 13.59
N ALA A 50 4.70 -3.02 12.84
CA ALA A 50 5.77 -2.14 13.32
C ALA A 50 6.47 -1.44 12.16
N THR A 51 7.08 -0.29 12.42
CA THR A 51 7.95 0.42 11.46
C THR A 51 9.19 0.95 12.14
N TRP A 52 10.23 1.10 11.34
CA TRP A 52 11.44 1.82 11.72
C TRP A 52 11.95 2.61 10.51
N ALA A 53 12.61 3.72 10.75
CA ALA A 53 13.21 4.53 9.70
C ALA A 53 14.55 5.06 10.16
N LEU A 54 15.45 5.28 9.22
CA LEU A 54 16.69 6.00 9.47
C LEU A 54 16.38 7.40 10.04
N PRO A 55 17.23 7.94 10.93
CA PRO A 55 17.05 9.27 11.51
C PRO A 55 16.91 10.37 10.45
N GLU A 56 17.65 10.23 9.35
CA GLU A 56 17.53 11.07 8.16
C GLU A 56 16.93 10.25 7.02
N LYS A 57 16.00 10.87 6.28
CA LYS A 57 15.43 10.23 5.10
C LYS A 57 16.50 10.12 4.03
N ILE A 58 16.92 8.91 3.72
CA ILE A 58 17.94 8.62 2.72
C ILE A 58 17.30 7.78 1.62
N ASN A 59 17.41 8.25 0.38
CA ASN A 59 17.15 7.44 -0.80
C ASN A 59 18.47 6.75 -1.18
N LEU A 60 18.54 5.43 -0.99
CA LEU A 60 19.76 4.65 -1.21
C LEU A 60 20.23 4.69 -2.68
N TRP A 61 19.31 4.78 -3.62
CA TRP A 61 19.65 4.96 -5.03
C TRP A 61 20.36 6.30 -5.25
N THR A 62 19.78 7.39 -4.75
CA THR A 62 20.36 8.73 -4.88
C THR A 62 21.74 8.81 -4.23
N ALA A 63 21.87 8.25 -3.02
CA ALA A 63 23.15 8.22 -2.31
C ALA A 63 24.23 7.45 -3.10
N TRP A 64 23.87 6.33 -3.74
CA TRP A 64 24.82 5.59 -4.57
C TRP A 64 25.17 6.33 -5.85
N VAL A 65 24.21 6.97 -6.52
CA VAL A 65 24.45 7.84 -7.67
C VAL A 65 25.46 8.95 -7.34
N GLU A 66 25.33 9.57 -6.17
CA GLU A 66 26.27 10.59 -5.67
C GLU A 66 27.69 10.03 -5.47
N CYS A 67 27.82 8.81 -4.92
CA CYS A 67 29.10 8.14 -4.81
C CYS A 67 29.75 7.86 -6.18
N ILE A 68 28.98 7.37 -7.15
CA ILE A 68 29.45 7.15 -8.53
C ILE A 68 29.85 8.50 -9.17
N GLN A 69 29.05 9.54 -9.00
CA GLN A 69 29.34 10.87 -9.53
C GLN A 69 30.64 11.45 -8.94
N ALA A 70 30.88 11.23 -7.65
CA ALA A 70 32.14 11.63 -7.02
C ALA A 70 33.38 10.95 -7.65
N LEU A 71 33.27 9.66 -8.01
CA LEU A 71 34.33 8.94 -8.74
C LEU A 71 34.57 9.51 -10.16
N LEU A 72 33.51 9.97 -10.82
CA LEU A 72 33.59 10.55 -12.16
C LEU A 72 34.07 12.00 -12.14
N GLY A 73 34.01 12.67 -10.98
CA GLY A 73 34.38 14.06 -10.75
C GLY A 73 33.20 15.03 -10.88
N GLU A 74 33.25 16.14 -10.12
CA GLU A 74 32.16 17.11 -9.96
C GLU A 74 31.63 17.73 -11.25
N ASN A 75 32.45 17.82 -12.29
CA ASN A 75 32.11 18.44 -13.57
C ASN A 75 31.72 17.44 -14.66
N TYR A 76 31.31 16.20 -14.26
CA TYR A 76 30.89 15.21 -15.25
C TYR A 76 29.56 15.66 -15.93
N PRO A 77 29.51 15.79 -17.29
CA PRO A 77 28.46 16.54 -17.97
C PRO A 77 27.16 15.75 -18.23
N PHE A 78 27.10 14.48 -17.81
CA PHE A 78 25.97 13.60 -18.12
C PHE A 78 25.13 13.30 -16.88
N ASP A 79 23.86 12.94 -17.10
CA ASP A 79 22.97 12.43 -16.05
C ASP A 79 23.40 11.02 -15.63
N VAL A 80 24.18 10.98 -14.55
CA VAL A 80 24.72 9.71 -13.99
C VAL A 80 23.60 8.76 -13.57
N ALA A 81 22.48 9.27 -13.03
CA ALA A 81 21.38 8.45 -12.56
C ALA A 81 20.68 7.69 -13.70
N SER A 82 20.37 8.40 -14.79
CA SER A 82 19.76 7.79 -15.97
C SER A 82 20.71 6.82 -16.66
N GLU A 83 21.98 7.16 -16.77
CA GLU A 83 22.98 6.29 -17.39
C GLU A 83 23.25 5.05 -16.57
N LEU A 84 23.36 5.17 -15.24
CA LEU A 84 23.48 4.05 -14.33
C LEU A 84 22.28 3.11 -14.43
N LYS A 85 21.05 3.66 -14.41
CA LYS A 85 19.82 2.88 -14.56
C LYS A 85 19.81 2.09 -15.87
N ARG A 86 20.25 2.69 -16.97
CA ARG A 86 20.31 2.05 -18.29
C ARG A 86 21.30 0.87 -18.31
N GLN A 87 22.43 0.99 -17.61
CA GLN A 87 23.48 -0.01 -17.58
C GLN A 87 23.30 -1.10 -16.49
N LEU A 88 22.34 -0.97 -15.59
CA LEU A 88 22.14 -1.93 -14.49
C LEU A 88 22.16 -3.41 -14.92
N PRO A 89 21.48 -3.85 -16.00
CA PRO A 89 21.46 -5.27 -16.37
C PRO A 89 22.84 -5.83 -16.67
N GLU A 90 23.67 -5.05 -17.35
CA GLU A 90 25.04 -5.45 -17.73
C GLU A 90 25.98 -5.33 -16.53
N SER A 91 25.87 -4.25 -15.76
CA SER A 91 26.61 -4.01 -14.53
C SER A 91 26.34 -5.13 -13.51
N ASN A 92 25.09 -5.48 -13.28
CA ASN A 92 24.71 -6.57 -12.37
C ASN A 92 25.34 -7.91 -12.78
N ARG A 93 25.40 -8.22 -14.08
CA ARG A 93 26.07 -9.44 -14.57
C ARG A 93 27.58 -9.40 -14.30
N ALA A 94 28.22 -8.25 -14.56
CA ALA A 94 29.65 -8.08 -14.31
C ALA A 94 29.97 -8.21 -12.81
N LEU A 95 29.21 -7.54 -11.95
CA LEU A 95 29.36 -7.60 -10.49
C LEU A 95 29.10 -9.01 -9.93
N HIS A 96 28.06 -9.70 -10.43
CA HIS A 96 27.82 -11.08 -10.06
C HIS A 96 29.03 -11.97 -10.38
N ASN A 97 29.55 -11.90 -11.61
CA ASN A 97 30.73 -12.69 -12.01
C ASN A 97 31.97 -12.33 -11.16
N TYR A 98 32.14 -11.04 -10.87
CA TYR A 98 33.24 -10.55 -10.05
C TYR A 98 33.19 -11.13 -8.62
N LEU A 99 32.02 -11.07 -7.96
CA LEU A 99 31.87 -11.58 -6.61
C LEU A 99 31.92 -13.12 -6.54
N THR A 100 31.31 -13.82 -7.50
CA THR A 100 31.35 -15.28 -7.56
C THR A 100 32.73 -15.85 -7.90
N SER A 101 33.63 -15.05 -8.50
CA SER A 101 35.02 -15.42 -8.77
C SER A 101 36.00 -15.02 -7.66
N ASP A 102 35.53 -14.78 -6.44
CA ASP A 102 36.36 -14.24 -5.34
C ASP A 102 37.12 -12.98 -5.76
N ARG A 103 36.49 -12.12 -6.55
CA ARG A 103 37.03 -10.84 -7.07
C ARG A 103 38.21 -10.98 -8.05
N LEU A 104 38.39 -12.17 -8.63
CA LEU A 104 39.45 -12.39 -9.60
C LEU A 104 39.15 -11.83 -10.99
N LEU A 105 37.87 -11.64 -11.34
CA LEU A 105 37.42 -11.16 -12.65
C LEU A 105 37.01 -9.68 -12.60
N ASP A 106 37.98 -8.79 -12.29
CA ASP A 106 37.71 -7.34 -12.20
C ASP A 106 37.58 -6.72 -13.60
N SER A 107 36.41 -6.88 -14.19
CA SER A 107 36.04 -6.34 -15.50
C SER A 107 35.37 -4.97 -15.37
N THR A 108 35.17 -4.30 -16.53
CA THR A 108 34.36 -3.07 -16.59
C THR A 108 32.92 -3.35 -16.20
N ALA A 109 32.42 -2.66 -15.19
CA ALA A 109 31.04 -2.74 -14.73
C ALA A 109 30.17 -1.62 -15.31
N LEU A 110 30.73 -0.39 -15.43
CA LEU A 110 30.00 0.79 -15.90
C LEU A 110 30.88 1.60 -16.86
N THR A 111 30.25 2.24 -17.85
CA THR A 111 30.91 3.11 -18.81
C THR A 111 30.15 4.42 -18.97
N PHE A 112 30.85 5.52 -18.78
CA PHE A 112 30.32 6.88 -18.85
C PHE A 112 31.13 7.69 -19.86
N GLY A 113 30.71 7.70 -21.13
CA GLY A 113 31.48 8.28 -22.24
C GLY A 113 32.83 7.54 -22.40
N GLU A 114 33.94 8.27 -22.22
CA GLU A 114 35.30 7.71 -22.30
C GLU A 114 35.79 7.11 -20.96
N ARG A 115 35.04 7.27 -19.88
CA ARG A 115 35.40 6.74 -18.56
C ARG A 115 34.73 5.42 -18.30
N SER A 116 35.49 4.46 -17.80
CA SER A 116 34.99 3.17 -17.35
C SER A 116 35.33 2.95 -15.91
N LEU A 117 34.38 2.37 -15.16
CA LEU A 117 34.56 1.92 -13.79
C LEU A 117 34.59 0.39 -13.75
N THR A 118 35.58 -0.15 -13.08
CA THR A 118 35.68 -1.61 -12.86
C THR A 118 34.74 -2.07 -11.76
N CYS A 119 34.51 -3.39 -11.65
CA CYS A 119 33.68 -3.96 -10.60
C CYS A 119 34.20 -3.60 -9.21
N SER A 120 35.51 -3.61 -8.98
CA SER A 120 36.10 -3.22 -7.70
C SER A 120 35.87 -1.76 -7.35
N GLN A 121 35.91 -0.85 -8.33
CA GLN A 121 35.61 0.56 -8.12
C GLN A 121 34.14 0.79 -7.79
N VAL A 122 33.24 0.07 -8.47
CA VAL A 122 31.81 0.14 -8.20
C VAL A 122 31.47 -0.46 -6.84
N GLU A 123 32.07 -1.58 -6.46
CA GLU A 123 31.93 -2.15 -5.10
C GLU A 123 32.42 -1.17 -4.03
N ALA A 124 33.60 -0.59 -4.19
CA ALA A 124 34.13 0.40 -3.26
C ALA A 124 33.24 1.65 -3.14
N SER A 125 32.62 2.11 -4.24
CA SER A 125 31.67 3.22 -4.18
C SER A 125 30.40 2.90 -3.38
N PHE A 126 30.08 1.62 -3.25
CA PHE A 126 28.89 1.16 -2.53
C PHE A 126 29.12 1.03 -1.01
N GLU A 127 30.34 1.06 -0.49
CA GLU A 127 30.63 0.82 0.93
C GLU A 127 29.83 1.70 1.88
N THR A 128 29.73 3.01 1.61
CA THR A 128 28.97 3.95 2.45
C THR A 128 27.46 3.66 2.42
N VAL A 129 26.93 3.35 1.23
CA VAL A 129 25.52 2.98 1.05
C VAL A 129 25.28 1.62 1.67
N GLY A 130 26.22 0.68 1.55
CA GLY A 130 26.19 -0.64 2.17
C GLY A 130 26.08 -0.57 3.71
N ALA A 131 26.87 0.27 4.38
CA ALA A 131 26.78 0.47 5.81
C ALA A 131 25.40 1.03 6.26
N THR A 132 24.81 1.90 5.45
CA THR A 132 23.46 2.41 5.69
C THR A 132 22.41 1.32 5.48
N LEU A 133 22.56 0.50 4.43
CA LEU A 133 21.71 -0.65 4.16
C LEU A 133 21.81 -1.68 5.30
N ASP A 134 23.01 -2.01 5.78
CA ASP A 134 23.22 -2.94 6.91
C ASP A 134 22.48 -2.47 8.17
N THR A 135 22.51 -1.17 8.45
CA THR A 135 21.74 -0.59 9.56
C THR A 135 20.23 -0.80 9.36
N LEU A 136 19.73 -0.56 8.14
CA LEU A 136 18.32 -0.76 7.80
C LEU A 136 17.93 -2.23 7.94
N LEU A 137 18.77 -3.17 7.50
CA LEU A 137 18.54 -4.61 7.58
C LEU A 137 18.47 -5.08 9.03
N GLN A 138 19.45 -4.71 9.87
CA GLN A 138 19.50 -5.06 11.29
C GLN A 138 18.28 -4.54 12.06
N GLN A 139 17.93 -3.28 11.88
CA GLN A 139 16.78 -2.67 12.55
C GLN A 139 15.45 -3.18 11.99
N GLY A 140 15.38 -3.40 10.68
CA GLY A 140 14.21 -4.00 10.05
C GLY A 140 13.95 -5.43 10.55
N GLU A 141 14.98 -6.26 10.62
CA GLU A 141 14.87 -7.62 11.16
C GLU A 141 14.37 -7.62 12.61
N ALA A 142 14.84 -6.67 13.43
CA ALA A 142 14.40 -6.53 14.82
C ALA A 142 12.89 -6.24 14.98
N LEU A 143 12.22 -5.72 13.94
CA LEU A 143 10.76 -5.50 13.94
C LEU A 143 9.97 -6.82 13.87
N VAL A 144 10.59 -7.89 13.38
CA VAL A 144 9.94 -9.20 13.22
C VAL A 144 10.28 -10.10 14.40
N PRO A 145 9.26 -10.73 15.05
CA PRO A 145 9.51 -11.68 16.13
C PRO A 145 10.48 -12.79 15.70
N GLU A 146 11.47 -13.11 16.54
CA GLU A 146 12.54 -14.06 16.23
C GLU A 146 12.04 -15.38 15.64
N ARG A 147 10.99 -15.95 16.24
CA ARG A 147 10.35 -17.20 15.76
C ARG A 147 9.76 -17.14 14.34
N ALA A 148 9.59 -15.94 13.79
CA ALA A 148 9.01 -15.74 12.45
C ALA A 148 10.07 -15.36 11.39
N ARG A 149 11.31 -15.10 11.78
CA ARG A 149 12.36 -14.63 10.86
C ARG A 149 12.75 -15.67 9.81
N GLU A 150 12.71 -16.94 10.17
CA GLU A 150 13.03 -18.03 9.24
C GLU A 150 12.00 -18.22 8.11
N THR A 151 10.76 -17.76 8.33
CA THR A 151 9.65 -17.96 7.38
C THR A 151 9.03 -16.66 6.89
N MET A 152 9.58 -15.52 7.27
CA MET A 152 9.08 -14.22 6.80
C MET A 152 9.35 -14.00 5.32
N GLY A 153 8.44 -13.32 4.62
CA GLY A 153 8.72 -12.77 3.29
C GLY A 153 9.58 -11.51 3.41
N ILE A 154 10.61 -11.40 2.58
CA ILE A 154 11.49 -10.23 2.52
C ILE A 154 11.21 -9.51 1.21
N PHE A 155 10.70 -8.28 1.29
CA PHE A 155 10.28 -7.51 0.12
C PHE A 155 11.02 -6.15 0.05
N PRO A 156 12.10 -6.05 -0.73
CA PRO A 156 12.73 -4.76 -0.99
C PRO A 156 11.89 -3.93 -1.97
N LEU A 157 11.82 -2.62 -1.74
CA LEU A 157 11.17 -1.62 -2.60
C LEU A 157 12.16 -0.52 -2.92
N GLY A 158 12.07 0.05 -4.10
CA GLY A 158 12.88 1.19 -4.53
C GLY A 158 13.84 0.86 -5.65
N GLN A 159 14.31 1.90 -6.34
CA GLN A 159 15.20 1.74 -7.49
C GLN A 159 16.52 1.02 -7.11
N ALA A 160 17.02 1.23 -5.90
CA ALA A 160 18.24 0.60 -5.41
C ALA A 160 18.12 -0.94 -5.32
N ALA A 161 16.92 -1.49 -5.11
CA ALA A 161 16.68 -2.93 -5.07
C ALA A 161 17.07 -3.65 -6.37
N HIS A 162 17.10 -2.94 -7.50
CA HIS A 162 17.50 -3.48 -8.79
C HIS A 162 19.02 -3.62 -8.97
N CYS A 163 19.80 -3.13 -8.01
CA CYS A 163 21.25 -3.24 -8.04
C CYS A 163 21.69 -4.57 -7.41
N PHE A 164 22.56 -5.32 -8.11
CA PHE A 164 23.06 -6.60 -7.61
C PHE A 164 23.79 -6.47 -6.26
N LEU A 165 24.51 -5.37 -6.00
CA LEU A 165 25.17 -5.18 -4.70
C LEU A 165 24.16 -5.07 -3.55
N VAL A 166 22.99 -4.46 -3.78
CA VAL A 166 21.89 -4.40 -2.81
C VAL A 166 21.28 -5.78 -2.59
N GLU A 167 20.96 -6.49 -3.68
CA GLU A 167 20.45 -7.87 -3.64
C GLU A 167 21.43 -8.77 -2.87
N HIS A 168 22.71 -8.72 -3.23
CA HIS A 168 23.77 -9.48 -2.58
C HIS A 168 23.87 -9.17 -1.08
N ALA A 169 23.82 -7.89 -0.68
CA ALA A 169 23.86 -7.50 0.73
C ALA A 169 22.63 -8.03 1.50
N ILE A 170 21.43 -7.92 0.92
CA ILE A 170 20.20 -8.45 1.52
C ILE A 170 20.30 -9.98 1.65
N CYS A 171 20.73 -10.68 0.60
CA CYS A 171 20.91 -12.13 0.63
C CYS A 171 21.96 -12.56 1.64
N THR A 172 23.08 -11.86 1.70
CA THR A 172 24.14 -12.13 2.70
C THR A 172 23.64 -11.98 4.14
N HIS A 173 22.76 -10.99 4.38
CA HIS A 173 22.20 -10.77 5.71
C HIS A 173 21.20 -11.87 6.13
N PHE A 174 20.33 -12.32 5.23
CA PHE A 174 19.22 -13.20 5.57
C PHE A 174 19.37 -14.65 5.12
N SER A 175 20.22 -14.96 4.15
CA SER A 175 20.36 -16.29 3.55
C SER A 175 21.71 -16.90 3.84
N ALA A 176 21.78 -18.24 3.78
CA ALA A 176 23.02 -18.96 3.85
C ALA A 176 23.84 -18.87 2.54
N ASP A 177 23.16 -18.64 1.42
CA ASP A 177 23.80 -18.46 0.11
C ASP A 177 23.45 -17.05 -0.42
N PRO A 178 24.45 -16.13 -0.44
CA PRO A 178 24.23 -14.75 -0.87
C PRO A 178 24.04 -14.60 -2.39
N PHE A 179 24.23 -15.67 -3.18
CA PHE A 179 24.09 -15.65 -4.62
C PHE A 179 22.76 -16.25 -5.11
N LEU A 180 22.01 -16.91 -4.21
CA LEU A 180 20.73 -17.56 -4.53
C LEU A 180 19.68 -17.13 -3.51
N PRO A 181 18.79 -16.18 -3.88
CA PRO A 181 17.63 -15.86 -3.04
C PRO A 181 16.82 -17.12 -2.76
N ASP A 182 16.50 -17.35 -1.50
CA ASP A 182 15.62 -18.43 -1.08
C ASP A 182 14.12 -18.05 -1.22
N ASP A 183 13.21 -18.97 -0.89
CA ASP A 183 11.75 -18.79 -1.01
C ASP A 183 11.19 -17.63 -0.17
N ARG A 184 11.97 -17.09 0.76
CA ARG A 184 11.58 -15.93 1.57
C ARG A 184 11.66 -14.62 0.79
N PHE A 185 12.52 -14.55 -0.24
CA PHE A 185 12.68 -13.33 -1.00
C PHE A 185 11.56 -13.14 -2.01
N VAL A 186 10.96 -11.96 -2.00
CA VAL A 186 9.97 -11.56 -3.00
C VAL A 186 10.72 -11.04 -4.22
N LEU A 187 10.96 -11.91 -5.21
CA LEU A 187 11.76 -11.60 -6.40
C LEU A 187 11.25 -10.38 -7.17
N ASP A 188 9.93 -10.14 -7.15
CA ASP A 188 9.35 -8.95 -7.77
C ASP A 188 9.89 -7.64 -7.15
N GLY A 189 10.33 -7.65 -5.89
CA GLY A 189 10.96 -6.50 -5.24
C GLY A 189 12.30 -6.12 -5.87
N PHE A 190 13.04 -7.10 -6.41
CA PHE A 190 14.31 -6.86 -7.09
C PHE A 190 14.15 -6.56 -8.59
N THR A 191 12.99 -6.82 -9.19
CA THR A 191 12.81 -6.80 -10.64
C THR A 191 11.71 -5.88 -11.15
N GLN A 192 10.74 -5.53 -10.31
CA GLN A 192 9.56 -4.74 -10.68
C GLN A 192 9.66 -3.29 -10.21
N ASP A 193 9.02 -2.40 -10.96
CA ASP A 193 8.86 -1.01 -10.54
C ASP A 193 8.03 -0.93 -9.25
N SER A 194 8.62 -0.38 -8.19
CA SER A 194 7.99 -0.27 -6.86
C SER A 194 6.72 0.55 -6.87
N ALA A 195 6.61 1.57 -7.73
CA ALA A 195 5.39 2.35 -7.85
C ALA A 195 4.25 1.50 -8.42
N GLN A 196 4.53 0.62 -9.38
CA GLN A 196 3.56 -0.32 -9.95
C GLN A 196 3.13 -1.36 -8.92
N VAL A 197 4.09 -1.94 -8.17
CA VAL A 197 3.82 -2.90 -7.08
C VAL A 197 2.88 -2.27 -6.04
N ILE A 198 3.21 -1.06 -5.58
CA ILE A 198 2.41 -0.35 -4.58
C ILE A 198 1.01 -0.02 -5.13
N ALA A 199 0.91 0.47 -6.36
CA ALA A 199 -0.38 0.79 -6.98
C ALA A 199 -1.28 -0.44 -7.10
N GLN A 200 -0.75 -1.58 -7.50
CA GLN A 200 -1.49 -2.85 -7.57
C GLN A 200 -1.92 -3.33 -6.17
N GLY A 201 -1.03 -3.27 -5.18
CA GLY A 201 -1.36 -3.63 -3.80
C GLY A 201 -2.43 -2.72 -3.18
N MET A 202 -2.38 -1.42 -3.45
CA MET A 202 -3.42 -0.47 -3.03
C MET A 202 -4.78 -0.76 -3.71
N ALA A 203 -4.78 -1.13 -4.99
CA ALA A 203 -6.00 -1.54 -5.68
C ALA A 203 -6.60 -2.81 -5.07
N LEU A 204 -5.76 -3.79 -4.69
CA LEU A 204 -6.20 -4.99 -3.97
C LEU A 204 -6.74 -4.67 -2.57
N ALA A 205 -6.11 -3.74 -1.84
CA ALA A 205 -6.60 -3.26 -0.56
C ALA A 205 -7.99 -2.65 -0.69
N ALA A 206 -8.19 -1.79 -1.70
CA ALA A 206 -9.47 -1.18 -1.98
C ALA A 206 -10.56 -2.21 -2.37
N ALA A 207 -10.19 -3.23 -3.14
CA ALA A 207 -11.10 -4.31 -3.53
C ALA A 207 -11.50 -5.22 -2.35
N ASN A 208 -10.63 -5.35 -1.34
CA ASN A 208 -10.87 -6.16 -0.15
C ASN A 208 -11.60 -5.40 0.97
N VAL A 209 -11.80 -4.10 0.84
CA VAL A 209 -12.63 -3.33 1.76
C VAL A 209 -14.08 -3.74 1.52
N VAL A 210 -14.74 -4.23 2.55
CA VAL A 210 -16.18 -4.54 2.52
C VAL A 210 -16.91 -3.65 3.51
N ILE A 211 -18.16 -3.36 3.21
CA ILE A 211 -19.02 -2.61 4.11
C ILE A 211 -19.21 -3.41 5.40
N GLY A 212 -18.86 -2.79 6.54
CA GLY A 212 -18.92 -3.42 7.86
C GLY A 212 -20.32 -3.51 8.44
N HIS A 213 -21.29 -2.77 7.89
CA HIS A 213 -22.59 -2.53 8.49
C HIS A 213 -23.74 -2.77 7.50
N THR A 214 -24.90 -3.20 8.03
CA THR A 214 -26.19 -3.20 7.32
C THR A 214 -26.98 -1.96 7.69
N VAL A 215 -27.55 -1.25 6.70
CA VAL A 215 -28.45 -0.12 6.96
C VAL A 215 -29.80 -0.41 6.30
N THR A 216 -30.84 -0.34 7.09
CA THR A 216 -32.21 -0.59 6.67
C THR A 216 -33.08 0.61 7.04
N LEU A 217 -33.82 1.15 6.08
CA LEU A 217 -34.83 2.16 6.32
C LEU A 217 -36.10 1.50 6.85
N VAL A 218 -36.69 2.03 7.91
CA VAL A 218 -37.94 1.54 8.49
C VAL A 218 -39.06 2.56 8.21
N LEU A 219 -40.01 2.19 7.41
CA LEU A 219 -41.18 2.99 7.09
C LEU A 219 -42.41 2.43 7.82
N THR A 220 -43.09 3.30 8.59
CA THR A 220 -44.36 2.95 9.17
C THR A 220 -45.47 3.42 8.26
N GLN A 221 -46.24 2.50 7.69
CA GLN A 221 -47.38 2.81 6.84
C GLN A 221 -48.63 3.13 7.69
N ALA A 222 -49.16 4.31 7.52
CA ALA A 222 -50.48 4.65 8.06
C ALA A 222 -51.55 4.19 7.04
N PRO A 223 -52.73 3.66 7.49
CA PRO A 223 -53.28 3.59 8.82
C PRO A 223 -53.06 2.24 9.56
N ASP A 224 -52.49 1.24 8.90
CA ASP A 224 -52.48 -0.15 9.42
C ASP A 224 -51.34 -0.40 10.44
N GLY A 225 -50.47 0.56 10.66
CA GLY A 225 -49.30 0.42 11.55
C GLY A 225 -48.24 -0.61 11.09
N LYS A 226 -48.36 -1.13 9.87
CA LYS A 226 -47.40 -2.06 9.30
C LYS A 226 -46.09 -1.33 8.99
N THR A 227 -44.98 -1.97 9.38
CA THR A 227 -43.64 -1.48 9.04
C THR A 227 -43.16 -2.15 7.76
N ALA A 228 -42.61 -1.37 6.84
CA ALA A 228 -41.85 -1.85 5.69
C ALA A 228 -40.35 -1.58 5.95
N GLU A 229 -39.52 -2.57 5.66
CA GLU A 229 -38.09 -2.45 5.78
C GLU A 229 -37.45 -2.45 4.40
N ILE A 230 -36.69 -1.40 4.09
CA ILE A 230 -36.01 -1.23 2.78
C ILE A 230 -34.50 -1.25 3.02
N PRO A 231 -33.76 -2.25 2.51
CA PRO A 231 -32.30 -2.26 2.66
C PRO A 231 -31.68 -1.11 1.84
N LEU A 232 -30.89 -0.27 2.49
CA LEU A 232 -30.10 0.79 1.85
C LEU A 232 -28.65 0.38 1.64
N LEU A 233 -28.14 -0.48 2.51
CA LEU A 233 -26.76 -0.95 2.50
C LEU A 233 -26.68 -2.33 3.11
N THR A 234 -25.88 -3.23 2.51
CA THR A 234 -25.74 -4.61 3.00
C THR A 234 -24.32 -4.87 3.44
N LYS A 235 -24.18 -5.42 4.65
CA LYS A 235 -22.89 -5.88 5.18
C LYS A 235 -22.24 -6.91 4.25
N GLY A 236 -20.93 -6.76 4.03
CA GLY A 236 -20.17 -7.62 3.14
C GLY A 236 -20.19 -7.20 1.67
N ALA A 237 -21.00 -6.18 1.30
CA ALA A 237 -20.96 -5.61 -0.05
C ALA A 237 -19.67 -4.80 -0.27
N PRO A 238 -19.22 -4.63 -1.53
CA PRO A 238 -18.13 -3.71 -1.86
C PRO A 238 -18.42 -2.29 -1.37
N PRO A 239 -17.39 -1.46 -1.13
CA PRO A 239 -17.58 -0.05 -0.81
C PRO A 239 -18.45 0.63 -1.86
N THR A 240 -19.48 1.30 -1.42
CA THR A 240 -20.42 1.95 -2.30
C THR A 240 -20.35 3.46 -2.12
N GLN A 241 -19.93 4.16 -3.16
CA GLN A 241 -20.14 5.59 -3.26
C GLN A 241 -21.61 5.84 -3.60
N VAL A 242 -22.18 6.87 -2.99
CA VAL A 242 -23.56 7.26 -3.28
C VAL A 242 -23.62 7.84 -4.70
N THR A 243 -24.17 7.08 -5.63
CA THR A 243 -24.46 7.54 -6.99
C THR A 243 -25.89 8.06 -7.09
N PRO A 244 -26.25 8.86 -8.12
CA PRO A 244 -27.63 9.32 -8.30
C PRO A 244 -28.66 8.18 -8.34
N GLU A 245 -28.27 7.02 -8.85
CA GLU A 245 -29.13 5.82 -8.98
C GLU A 245 -29.29 5.05 -7.66
N ALA A 246 -28.42 5.29 -6.68
CA ALA A 246 -28.46 4.61 -5.38
C ALA A 246 -29.57 5.15 -4.45
N TYR A 247 -30.19 6.27 -4.82
CA TYR A 247 -31.23 6.87 -3.99
C TYR A 247 -32.54 6.11 -4.07
N VAL A 248 -33.07 5.79 -2.90
CA VAL A 248 -34.41 5.21 -2.72
C VAL A 248 -35.40 6.32 -2.38
N GLY A 249 -36.45 6.45 -3.14
CA GLY A 249 -37.46 7.50 -2.96
C GLY A 249 -38.38 7.66 -4.19
N PRO A 250 -39.27 8.66 -4.19
CA PRO A 250 -39.51 9.63 -3.10
C PRO A 250 -40.21 9.05 -1.88
N ILE A 251 -39.76 9.46 -0.70
CA ILE A 251 -40.32 9.08 0.59
C ILE A 251 -40.96 10.32 1.22
N TYR A 252 -42.20 10.20 1.65
CA TYR A 252 -42.91 11.27 2.33
C TYR A 252 -42.52 11.29 3.82
N ILE A 253 -42.05 12.43 4.29
CA ILE A 253 -41.74 12.69 5.72
C ILE A 253 -42.56 13.90 6.16
N ALA A 254 -43.42 13.73 7.19
CA ALA A 254 -44.10 14.84 7.78
C ALA A 254 -43.16 15.70 8.59
N ASN A 255 -43.45 17.01 8.69
CA ASN A 255 -42.61 17.95 9.41
C ASN A 255 -42.38 17.51 10.87
N GLY A 256 -41.11 17.53 11.29
CA GLY A 256 -40.67 17.12 12.63
C GLY A 256 -40.61 15.62 12.88
N GLN A 257 -41.06 14.79 11.94
CA GLN A 257 -40.87 13.34 12.04
C GLN A 257 -39.42 12.94 11.75
N PRO A 258 -38.83 12.09 12.59
CA PRO A 258 -37.50 11.56 12.30
C PRO A 258 -37.56 10.46 11.24
N ILE A 259 -36.48 10.33 10.46
CA ILE A 259 -36.22 9.15 9.66
C ILE A 259 -35.79 8.04 10.59
N VAL A 260 -36.46 6.90 10.55
CA VAL A 260 -36.12 5.72 11.37
C VAL A 260 -35.31 4.75 10.52
N LEU A 261 -34.15 4.36 11.02
CA LEU A 261 -33.24 3.41 10.40
C LEU A 261 -32.90 2.30 11.40
N LYS A 262 -32.41 1.18 10.89
CA LYS A 262 -31.66 0.19 11.65
C LYS A 262 -30.23 0.13 11.11
N VAL A 263 -29.26 0.19 11.99
CA VAL A 263 -27.84 -0.07 11.69
C VAL A 263 -27.45 -1.30 12.49
N ASP A 264 -27.15 -2.40 11.79
CA ASP A 264 -26.90 -3.72 12.40
C ASP A 264 -28.02 -4.11 13.40
N ASP A 265 -29.26 -3.96 12.96
CA ASP A 265 -30.49 -4.19 13.76
C ASP A 265 -30.72 -3.20 14.94
N ALA A 266 -29.78 -2.33 15.24
CA ALA A 266 -29.95 -1.30 16.25
C ALA A 266 -30.72 -0.09 15.68
N PRO A 267 -31.82 0.35 16.35
CA PRO A 267 -32.61 1.49 15.86
C PRO A 267 -31.81 2.79 15.97
N ARG A 268 -31.89 3.59 14.90
CA ARG A 268 -31.32 4.92 14.78
C ARG A 268 -32.36 5.89 14.25
N THR A 269 -32.34 7.12 14.71
CA THR A 269 -33.23 8.18 14.23
C THR A 269 -32.42 9.36 13.72
N VAL A 270 -32.78 9.87 12.55
CA VAL A 270 -32.16 11.05 11.94
C VAL A 270 -33.25 12.10 11.75
N LYS A 271 -33.05 13.28 12.32
CA LYS A 271 -33.94 14.43 12.13
C LYS A 271 -33.48 15.22 10.89
N LEU A 272 -34.42 15.58 10.04
CA LEU A 272 -34.15 16.49 8.94
C LEU A 272 -33.85 17.90 9.48
N PRO A 273 -32.80 18.58 9.01
CA PRO A 273 -32.62 19.98 9.29
C PRO A 273 -33.74 20.81 8.69
N TYR A 274 -34.18 21.90 9.38
CA TYR A 274 -35.24 22.77 8.92
C TYR A 274 -35.04 23.29 7.48
N ALA A 275 -33.79 23.52 7.08
CA ALA A 275 -33.47 23.97 5.74
C ALA A 275 -33.77 22.91 4.63
N MET A 276 -33.96 21.64 5.03
CA MET A 276 -34.28 20.54 4.12
C MET A 276 -35.79 20.26 4.04
N ALA A 277 -36.53 20.62 5.11
CA ALA A 277 -37.96 20.43 5.22
C ALA A 277 -38.63 21.70 5.76
N PRO A 278 -38.61 22.81 4.98
CA PRO A 278 -39.17 24.09 5.46
C PRO A 278 -40.71 24.11 5.48
N MET A 279 -41.36 23.08 4.93
CA MET A 279 -42.81 22.93 4.88
C MET A 279 -43.28 21.85 5.86
N ASP A 280 -44.60 21.73 6.07
CA ASP A 280 -45.20 20.73 6.97
C ASP A 280 -44.96 19.28 6.54
N SER A 281 -44.49 19.09 5.33
CA SER A 281 -44.06 17.79 4.80
C SER A 281 -43.09 17.96 3.64
N ASP A 282 -42.24 16.98 3.42
CA ASP A 282 -41.34 16.95 2.27
C ASP A 282 -41.20 15.55 1.68
N LEU A 283 -40.85 15.53 0.39
CA LEU A 283 -40.47 14.32 -0.32
C LEU A 283 -38.95 14.25 -0.35
N ILE A 284 -38.40 13.19 0.17
CA ILE A 284 -36.96 12.97 0.21
C ILE A 284 -36.57 11.68 -0.47
N ASP A 285 -35.35 11.65 -0.95
CA ASP A 285 -34.68 10.44 -1.40
C ASP A 285 -33.52 10.14 -0.47
N LEU A 286 -33.32 8.89 -0.15
CA LEU A 286 -32.30 8.41 0.77
C LEU A 286 -31.35 7.45 0.08
N ALA A 287 -30.06 7.57 0.35
CA ALA A 287 -29.06 6.60 0.00
C ALA A 287 -28.08 6.40 1.14
N ALA A 288 -27.57 5.20 1.31
CA ALA A 288 -26.47 4.94 2.23
C ALA A 288 -25.24 4.53 1.43
N GLY A 289 -24.11 5.11 1.80
CA GLY A 289 -22.80 4.74 1.31
C GLY A 289 -21.90 4.36 2.49
N GLY A 290 -20.90 3.58 2.22
CA GLY A 290 -19.98 3.20 3.28
C GLY A 290 -18.67 2.64 2.75
N ASP A 291 -17.70 2.67 3.61
CA ASP A 291 -16.41 2.00 3.45
C ASP A 291 -16.14 1.15 4.70
N GLY A 292 -14.95 0.57 4.80
CA GLY A 292 -14.59 -0.23 5.98
C GLY A 292 -14.50 0.57 7.30
N SER A 293 -14.56 1.91 7.25
CA SER A 293 -14.41 2.79 8.42
C SER A 293 -15.73 3.32 8.96
N GLY A 294 -16.79 3.33 8.16
CA GLY A 294 -18.09 3.85 8.61
C GLY A 294 -19.14 3.92 7.53
N VAL A 295 -20.32 4.35 7.92
CA VAL A 295 -21.49 4.47 7.06
C VAL A 295 -22.04 5.89 7.11
N THR A 296 -22.28 6.45 5.94
CA THR A 296 -22.89 7.77 5.76
C THR A 296 -24.27 7.63 5.08
N LEU A 297 -25.28 8.22 5.70
CA LEU A 297 -26.59 8.40 5.10
C LEU A 297 -26.60 9.73 4.33
N SER A 298 -26.98 9.68 3.07
CA SER A 298 -27.20 10.85 2.22
C SER A 298 -28.70 11.07 2.01
N ILE A 299 -29.15 12.26 2.29
CA ILE A 299 -30.56 12.66 2.19
C ILE A 299 -30.62 13.82 1.20
N ARG A 300 -31.48 13.73 0.20
CA ARG A 300 -31.76 14.85 -0.72
C ARG A 300 -33.24 15.14 -0.77
N CYS A 301 -33.60 16.40 -0.96
CA CYS A 301 -34.97 16.78 -1.24
C CYS A 301 -35.33 16.40 -2.69
N SER A 302 -36.39 15.61 -2.90
CA SER A 302 -36.78 15.16 -4.24
C SER A 302 -37.13 16.32 -5.18
N ARG A 303 -37.59 17.47 -4.64
CA ARG A 303 -37.88 18.70 -5.39
C ARG A 303 -36.64 19.54 -5.69
N MET A 304 -35.59 19.38 -4.90
CA MET A 304 -34.32 20.11 -5.04
C MET A 304 -33.12 19.14 -4.92
N PRO A 305 -32.89 18.30 -5.93
CA PRO A 305 -31.93 17.19 -5.87
C PRO A 305 -30.46 17.63 -5.70
N THR A 306 -30.18 18.90 -5.91
CA THR A 306 -28.84 19.48 -5.64
C THR A 306 -28.56 19.74 -4.15
N ARG A 307 -29.59 19.74 -3.31
CA ARG A 307 -29.45 19.88 -1.87
C ARG A 307 -29.32 18.50 -1.22
N VAL A 308 -28.10 18.17 -0.85
CA VAL A 308 -27.78 16.91 -0.18
C VAL A 308 -27.32 17.19 1.25
N PHE A 309 -27.87 16.45 2.20
CA PHE A 309 -27.47 16.45 3.58
C PHE A 309 -26.89 15.08 3.95
N ALA A 310 -25.69 15.05 4.49
CA ALA A 310 -25.01 13.83 4.84
C ALA A 310 -24.90 13.70 6.36
N VAL A 311 -25.20 12.50 6.87
CA VAL A 311 -25.15 12.15 8.29
C VAL A 311 -24.28 10.93 8.48
N GLN A 312 -23.28 11.03 9.35
CA GLN A 312 -22.51 9.86 9.76
C GLN A 312 -23.35 9.00 10.71
N LEU A 313 -23.49 7.71 10.42
CA LEU A 313 -24.27 6.76 11.22
C LEU A 313 -23.42 5.94 12.18
N THR A 314 -22.15 5.69 11.82
CA THR A 314 -21.17 4.91 12.62
C THR A 314 -19.84 5.61 12.66
#